data_0c04f2def669401fa7fa29cdb698a520
#
_entry.id   0c04f2def669401fa7fa29cdb698a520
#
_cell.length_a   1.000
_cell.length_b   1.000
_cell.length_c   1.000
_cell.angle_alpha   90.00
_cell.angle_beta   90.00
_cell.angle_gamma   90.00
#
_symmetry.space_group_name_H-M   'P 1'
#
loop_
_entity.id
_entity.type
_entity.pdbx_description
1 polymer ?
#
loop_
_entity_poly.entity_id
_entity_poly.type
_entity_poly.pdbx_seq_one_letter_code
_entity_poly.pdbx_strand_id
1 'polypeptide(L)'
;MNERYDGLLMVMIGVVAILLLSWRLNRWLMSPASSQLPGVPINERIQDHPAIELMEQEGFEVIGGKVKINLTFDTDELPLYSRLFIDYVVTDGRGDLYLVKLSRERKHLDWTGSGIRDRLMPFMLMYPECAGLLYIDMNENVVRRVTMDWSDEEWVGNDE
;
A
#
# COMPACT_ATOMS: atom_id res chain seq x y z
N MET A 1 36.22 45.34 -1.19
CA MET A 1 35.56 44.77 -2.40
C MET A 1 34.85 43.47 -2.11
N ASN A 2 34.72 43.07 -0.84
CA ASN A 2 34.13 41.77 -0.44
C ASN A 2 32.69 41.87 0.11
N GLU A 3 32.19 43.03 0.50
CA GLU A 3 30.87 43.17 1.14
C GLU A 3 29.68 42.82 0.25
N ARG A 4 29.82 42.91 -1.08
CA ARG A 4 28.74 42.55 -2.01
C ARG A 4 28.62 41.04 -2.18
N TYR A 5 29.72 40.29 -2.08
CA TYR A 5 29.71 38.84 -2.17
C TYR A 5 29.18 38.19 -0.88
N ASP A 6 29.47 38.77 0.30
CA ASP A 6 28.98 38.30 1.58
C ASP A 6 27.45 38.40 1.69
N GLY A 7 26.85 39.50 1.20
CA GLY A 7 25.42 39.67 1.13
C GLY A 7 24.74 38.67 0.22
N LEU A 8 25.32 38.40 -0.95
CA LEU A 8 24.78 37.46 -1.94
C LEU A 8 24.90 36.01 -1.44
N LEU A 9 25.99 35.70 -0.75
CA LEU A 9 26.23 34.41 -0.15
C LEU A 9 25.25 34.13 1.02
N MET A 10 24.97 35.13 1.85
CA MET A 10 23.97 35.02 2.92
C MET A 10 22.55 34.79 2.35
N VAL A 11 22.17 35.49 1.28
CA VAL A 11 20.88 35.29 0.62
C VAL A 11 20.79 33.89 0.03
N MET A 12 21.83 33.39 -0.62
CA MET A 12 21.85 32.02 -1.14
C MET A 12 21.70 30.97 -0.06
N ILE A 13 22.41 31.09 1.05
CA ILE A 13 22.29 30.19 2.20
C ILE A 13 20.88 30.25 2.77
N GLY A 14 20.28 31.43 2.89
CA GLY A 14 18.90 31.61 3.35
C GLY A 14 17.88 30.90 2.46
N VAL A 15 18.01 31.02 1.14
CA VAL A 15 17.14 30.36 0.17
C VAL A 15 17.27 28.83 0.24
N VAL A 16 18.50 28.33 0.32
CA VAL A 16 18.74 26.87 0.46
C VAL A 16 18.17 26.34 1.78
N ALA A 17 18.34 27.08 2.86
CA ALA A 17 17.78 26.71 4.18
C ALA A 17 16.24 26.68 4.13
N ILE A 18 15.59 27.66 3.50
CA ILE A 18 14.13 27.71 3.35
C ILE A 18 13.66 26.54 2.47
N LEU A 19 14.34 26.20 1.38
CA LEU A 19 13.99 25.08 0.52
C LEU A 19 14.13 23.74 1.26
N LEU A 20 15.21 23.56 2.03
CA LEU A 20 15.42 22.36 2.85
C LEU A 20 14.37 22.24 3.97
N LEU A 21 14.05 23.38 4.63
CA LEU A 21 12.97 23.40 5.64
C LEU A 21 11.61 23.10 5.04
N SER A 22 11.29 23.70 3.90
CA SER A 22 10.04 23.44 3.18
C SER A 22 9.94 21.97 2.73
N TRP A 23 11.04 21.42 2.21
CA TRP A 23 11.08 20.01 1.83
C TRP A 23 10.93 19.07 3.03
N ARG A 24 11.63 19.41 4.15
CA ARG A 24 11.52 18.65 5.40
C ARG A 24 10.15 18.79 6.04
N LEU A 25 9.55 19.98 6.01
CA LEU A 25 8.22 20.25 6.54
C LEU A 25 7.15 19.56 5.70
N ASN A 26 7.28 19.62 4.37
CA ASN A 26 6.39 18.93 3.45
C ASN A 26 6.45 17.40 3.64
N ARG A 27 7.65 16.86 3.84
CA ARG A 27 7.85 15.45 4.16
C ARG A 27 7.27 15.07 5.52
N TRP A 28 7.34 15.97 6.52
CA TRP A 28 6.77 15.75 7.85
C TRP A 28 5.24 15.89 7.86
N LEU A 29 4.70 16.84 7.12
CA LEU A 29 3.24 17.01 6.94
C LEU A 29 2.62 15.93 6.07
N MET A 30 3.38 15.36 5.13
CA MET A 30 2.97 14.21 4.32
C MET A 30 3.32 12.87 4.96
N SER A 31 4.03 12.84 6.10
CA SER A 31 4.10 11.63 6.90
C SER A 31 2.70 11.35 7.42
N PRO A 32 2.05 10.27 7.00
CA PRO A 32 0.74 9.94 7.54
C PRO A 32 0.91 9.84 9.05
N ALA A 33 0.10 10.59 9.77
CA ALA A 33 -0.02 10.37 11.19
C ALA A 33 -0.36 8.89 11.36
N SER A 34 0.57 8.11 11.87
CA SER A 34 0.45 6.68 12.13
C SER A 34 -0.57 6.38 13.25
N SER A 35 -1.40 7.34 13.55
CA SER A 35 -2.45 7.28 14.54
C SER A 35 -3.79 7.03 13.85
N GLN A 36 -4.19 5.77 13.83
CA GLN A 36 -5.56 5.33 13.62
C GLN A 36 -6.15 5.64 12.23
N LEU A 37 -5.60 4.99 11.21
CA LEU A 37 -6.37 4.77 10.01
C LEU A 37 -7.51 3.83 10.36
N PRO A 38 -8.77 4.28 10.30
CA PRO A 38 -9.91 3.47 10.67
C PRO A 38 -9.96 2.25 9.75
N GLY A 39 -9.77 1.07 10.31
CA GLY A 39 -10.04 -0.20 9.67
C GLY A 39 -8.87 -1.09 9.32
N VAL A 40 -7.68 -0.56 9.01
CA VAL A 40 -6.52 -1.40 8.64
C VAL A 40 -5.67 -1.72 9.86
N PRO A 41 -5.57 -2.99 10.28
CA PRO A 41 -4.70 -3.37 11.39
C PRO A 41 -3.23 -3.20 10.98
N ILE A 42 -2.50 -2.38 11.71
CA ILE A 42 -1.07 -2.18 11.49
C ILE A 42 -0.30 -2.99 12.53
N ASN A 43 0.55 -3.89 12.06
CA ASN A 43 1.49 -4.60 12.90
C ASN A 43 2.85 -3.88 12.83
N GLU A 44 3.30 -3.34 13.94
CA GLU A 44 4.59 -2.62 14.03
C GLU A 44 5.81 -3.53 13.82
N ARG A 45 5.64 -4.85 13.92
CA ARG A 45 6.72 -5.82 13.67
C ARG A 45 6.87 -6.06 12.16
N ILE A 46 7.74 -5.30 11.55
CA ILE A 46 8.11 -5.48 10.16
C ILE A 46 9.24 -6.50 10.11
N GLN A 47 8.99 -7.63 9.46
CA GLN A 47 10.03 -8.64 9.21
C GLN A 47 10.87 -8.20 8.02
N ASP A 48 12.17 -8.27 8.18
CA ASP A 48 13.10 -8.00 7.08
C ASP A 48 12.94 -9.04 5.96
N HIS A 49 12.75 -8.54 4.74
CA HIS A 49 12.53 -9.35 3.56
C HIS A 49 12.96 -8.58 2.31
N PRO A 50 13.56 -9.22 1.29
CA PRO A 50 13.99 -8.56 0.05
C PRO A 50 12.87 -7.80 -0.69
N ALA A 51 11.61 -8.16 -0.46
CA ALA A 51 10.46 -7.45 -1.01
C ALA A 51 10.37 -5.99 -0.52
N ILE A 52 10.92 -5.67 0.66
CA ILE A 52 10.90 -4.30 1.21
C ILE A 52 11.72 -3.39 0.31
N GLU A 53 12.93 -3.82 -0.04
CA GLU A 53 13.80 -3.05 -0.94
C GLU A 53 13.15 -2.83 -2.31
N LEU A 54 12.47 -3.85 -2.83
CA LEU A 54 11.75 -3.77 -4.10
C LEU A 54 10.58 -2.77 -4.03
N MET A 55 9.82 -2.75 -2.92
CA MET A 55 8.74 -1.79 -2.70
C MET A 55 9.27 -0.37 -2.57
N GLU A 56 10.38 -0.17 -1.85
CA GLU A 56 11.02 1.14 -1.68
C GLU A 56 11.55 1.69 -3.01
N GLN A 57 12.11 0.85 -3.87
CA GLN A 57 12.53 1.23 -5.23
C GLN A 57 11.36 1.71 -6.10
N GLU A 58 10.18 1.13 -5.91
CA GLU A 58 8.94 1.53 -6.57
C GLU A 58 8.24 2.73 -5.90
N GLY A 59 8.84 3.29 -4.84
CA GLY A 59 8.36 4.50 -4.18
C GLY A 59 7.32 4.27 -3.08
N PHE A 60 7.21 3.04 -2.57
CA PHE A 60 6.35 2.70 -1.45
C PHE A 60 7.13 2.64 -0.14
N GLU A 61 6.54 3.13 0.94
CA GLU A 61 7.09 3.06 2.29
C GLU A 61 6.33 2.00 3.10
N VAL A 62 7.05 1.05 3.70
CA VAL A 62 6.44 0.00 4.53
C VAL A 62 6.11 0.57 5.90
N ILE A 63 4.83 0.60 6.25
CA ILE A 63 4.33 1.12 7.53
C ILE A 63 3.84 0.03 8.48
N GLY A 64 3.60 -1.18 7.98
CA GLY A 64 3.15 -2.31 8.78
C GLY A 64 3.63 -3.64 8.25
N GLY A 65 3.90 -4.56 9.17
CA GLY A 65 4.26 -5.94 8.88
C GLY A 65 3.06 -6.87 8.75
N LYS A 66 3.33 -8.17 8.86
CA LYS A 66 2.36 -9.23 8.62
C LYS A 66 1.16 -9.16 9.57
N VAL A 67 -0.04 -9.16 8.99
CA VAL A 67 -1.32 -9.19 9.70
C VAL A 67 -2.04 -10.50 9.40
N LYS A 68 -2.60 -11.11 10.44
CA LYS A 68 -3.46 -12.29 10.36
C LYS A 68 -4.89 -11.88 10.66
N ILE A 69 -5.78 -12.18 9.75
CA ILE A 69 -7.22 -11.93 9.88
C ILE A 69 -7.92 -13.27 10.04
N ASN A 70 -8.66 -13.44 11.12
CA ASN A 70 -9.48 -14.60 11.34
C ASN A 70 -10.90 -14.33 10.82
N LEU A 71 -11.40 -15.24 9.99
CA LEU A 71 -12.75 -15.19 9.46
C LEU A 71 -13.56 -16.34 10.08
N THR A 72 -14.79 -16.05 10.46
CA THR A 72 -15.75 -17.04 10.88
C THR A 72 -16.95 -16.95 9.96
N PHE A 73 -17.36 -18.07 9.41
CA PHE A 73 -18.58 -18.19 8.61
C PHE A 73 -19.57 -19.05 9.38
N ASP A 74 -20.65 -18.46 9.79
CA ASP A 74 -21.74 -19.18 10.46
C ASP A 74 -22.63 -19.82 9.40
N THR A 75 -22.75 -21.13 9.47
CA THR A 75 -23.65 -21.91 8.61
C THR A 75 -24.73 -22.56 9.48
N ASP A 76 -25.80 -23.08 8.85
CA ASP A 76 -26.88 -23.70 9.56
C ASP A 76 -26.45 -24.94 10.38
N GLU A 77 -25.34 -25.57 10.01
CA GLU A 77 -24.83 -26.76 10.65
C GLU A 77 -23.78 -26.48 11.73
N LEU A 78 -22.74 -25.70 11.36
CA LEU A 78 -21.62 -25.42 12.26
C LEU A 78 -20.81 -24.19 11.78
N PRO A 79 -20.12 -23.48 12.68
CA PRO A 79 -19.25 -22.40 12.29
C PRO A 79 -17.99 -22.92 11.57
N LEU A 80 -17.65 -22.29 10.45
CA LEU A 80 -16.45 -22.56 9.67
C LEU A 80 -15.42 -21.45 9.87
N TYR A 81 -14.16 -21.83 10.04
CA TYR A 81 -13.08 -20.90 10.31
C TYR A 81 -12.11 -20.82 9.15
N SER A 82 -11.72 -19.61 8.79
CA SER A 82 -10.70 -19.36 7.78
C SER A 82 -9.73 -18.28 8.25
N ARG A 83 -8.62 -18.15 7.55
CA ARG A 83 -7.59 -17.16 7.88
C ARG A 83 -7.08 -16.52 6.60
N LEU A 84 -7.04 -15.20 6.60
CA LEU A 84 -6.36 -14.41 5.59
C LEU A 84 -5.09 -13.80 6.18
N PHE A 85 -4.08 -13.60 5.34
CA PHE A 85 -2.84 -12.98 5.73
C PHE A 85 -2.52 -11.85 4.77
N ILE A 86 -2.26 -10.67 5.31
CA ILE A 86 -1.63 -9.54 4.63
C ILE A 86 -0.16 -9.62 4.99
N ASP A 87 0.73 -9.52 4.01
CA ASP A 87 2.16 -9.67 4.27
C ASP A 87 2.77 -8.34 4.73
N TYR A 88 2.37 -7.21 4.13
CA TYR A 88 2.75 -5.86 4.55
C TYR A 88 1.61 -4.87 4.30
N VAL A 89 1.70 -3.73 4.97
CA VAL A 89 0.91 -2.53 4.67
C VAL A 89 1.89 -1.43 4.28
N VAL A 90 1.64 -0.77 3.17
CA VAL A 90 2.53 0.27 2.64
C VAL A 90 1.75 1.53 2.30
N THR A 91 2.46 2.63 2.22
CA THR A 91 1.93 3.90 1.72
C THR A 91 2.74 4.36 0.53
N ASP A 92 2.10 5.08 -0.38
CA ASP A 92 2.80 5.76 -1.46
C ASP A 92 3.20 7.18 -1.05
N GLY A 93 3.89 7.91 -1.96
CA GLY A 93 4.32 9.29 -1.69
C GLY A 93 3.17 10.31 -1.52
N ARG A 94 1.92 9.91 -1.75
CA ARG A 94 0.71 10.74 -1.56
C ARG A 94 0.03 10.44 -0.22
N GLY A 95 0.42 9.37 0.45
CA GLY A 95 -0.19 8.89 1.67
C GLY A 95 -1.32 7.87 1.45
N ASP A 96 -1.51 7.42 0.22
CA ASP A 96 -2.48 6.37 -0.08
C ASP A 96 -1.97 5.02 0.42
N LEU A 97 -2.88 4.23 1.01
CA LEU A 97 -2.56 2.94 1.60
C LEU A 97 -2.77 1.80 0.61
N TYR A 98 -1.86 0.85 0.65
CA TYR A 98 -1.94 -0.39 -0.12
C TYR A 98 -1.68 -1.59 0.77
N LEU A 99 -2.44 -2.66 0.55
CA LEU A 99 -2.18 -3.96 1.13
C LEU A 99 -1.17 -4.70 0.26
N VAL A 100 -0.30 -5.48 0.87
CA VAL A 100 0.73 -6.21 0.14
C VAL A 100 0.56 -7.70 0.30
N LYS A 101 0.61 -8.41 -0.84
CA LYS A 101 0.66 -9.86 -0.93
C LYS A 101 1.91 -10.30 -1.64
N LEU A 102 2.68 -11.17 -0.98
CA LEU A 102 3.82 -11.82 -1.59
C LEU A 102 3.38 -13.07 -2.36
N SER A 103 3.96 -13.30 -3.54
CA SER A 103 3.79 -14.56 -4.25
C SER A 103 4.38 -15.69 -3.41
N ARG A 104 3.72 -16.85 -3.46
CA ARG A 104 4.24 -18.07 -2.84
C ARG A 104 4.70 -19.02 -3.93
N GLU A 105 5.89 -19.58 -3.80
CA GLU A 105 6.52 -20.47 -4.79
C GLU A 105 5.61 -21.60 -5.29
N ARG A 106 4.67 -22.07 -4.45
CA ARG A 106 3.79 -23.20 -4.79
C ARG A 106 2.45 -22.82 -5.41
N LYS A 107 2.08 -21.55 -5.44
CA LYS A 107 0.77 -21.08 -5.95
C LYS A 107 0.95 -19.76 -6.67
N HIS A 108 1.33 -19.83 -7.93
CA HIS A 108 1.29 -18.66 -8.79
C HIS A 108 -0.12 -18.11 -8.88
N LEU A 109 -0.23 -16.79 -8.88
CA LEU A 109 -1.51 -16.12 -9.14
C LEU A 109 -1.82 -16.28 -10.62
N ASP A 110 -3.00 -16.77 -10.91
CA ASP A 110 -3.52 -16.73 -12.28
C ASP A 110 -3.94 -15.27 -12.57
N TRP A 111 -3.27 -14.65 -13.53
CA TRP A 111 -3.50 -13.26 -13.95
C TRP A 111 -4.70 -13.15 -14.90
N THR A 112 -5.79 -13.80 -14.52
CA THR A 112 -7.12 -13.64 -15.15
C THR A 112 -8.04 -12.86 -14.20
N GLY A 113 -9.11 -12.27 -14.74
CA GLY A 113 -10.09 -11.58 -13.90
C GLY A 113 -10.66 -12.48 -12.79
N SER A 114 -10.91 -13.75 -13.09
CA SER A 114 -11.37 -14.75 -12.10
C SER A 114 -10.29 -15.06 -11.05
N GLY A 115 -9.05 -15.23 -11.47
CA GLY A 115 -7.95 -15.51 -10.55
C GLY A 115 -7.69 -14.36 -9.57
N ILE A 116 -7.75 -13.13 -10.06
CA ILE A 116 -7.63 -11.92 -9.23
C ILE A 116 -8.84 -11.82 -8.29
N ARG A 117 -10.07 -11.98 -8.80
CA ARG A 117 -11.29 -11.94 -8.01
C ARG A 117 -11.22 -12.96 -6.86
N ASP A 118 -10.91 -14.18 -7.14
CA ASP A 118 -10.99 -15.27 -6.16
C ASP A 118 -9.90 -15.17 -5.09
N ARG A 119 -8.76 -14.55 -5.40
CA ARG A 119 -7.61 -14.50 -4.49
C ARG A 119 -7.33 -13.14 -3.86
N LEU A 120 -7.60 -12.05 -4.57
CA LEU A 120 -7.23 -10.70 -4.12
C LEU A 120 -8.43 -9.85 -3.73
N MET A 121 -9.58 -10.03 -4.38
CA MET A 121 -10.78 -9.25 -4.08
C MET A 121 -11.21 -9.29 -2.60
N PRO A 122 -11.13 -10.42 -1.88
CA PRO A 122 -11.52 -10.44 -0.47
C PRO A 122 -10.76 -9.42 0.39
N PHE A 123 -9.48 -9.17 0.10
CA PHE A 123 -8.69 -8.19 0.83
C PHE A 123 -9.15 -6.76 0.53
N MET A 124 -9.46 -6.45 -0.73
CA MET A 124 -9.91 -5.12 -1.15
C MET A 124 -11.31 -4.81 -0.61
N LEU A 125 -12.19 -5.82 -0.52
CA LEU A 125 -13.52 -5.66 0.06
C LEU A 125 -13.48 -5.47 1.58
N MET A 126 -12.54 -6.11 2.27
CA MET A 126 -12.40 -5.98 3.73
C MET A 126 -11.82 -4.63 4.13
N TYR A 127 -11.03 -4.02 3.28
CA TYR A 127 -10.35 -2.74 3.54
C TYR A 127 -10.58 -1.76 2.39
N PRO A 128 -11.82 -1.26 2.25
CA PRO A 128 -12.20 -0.37 1.15
C PRO A 128 -11.50 1.00 1.22
N GLU A 129 -10.92 1.35 2.36
CA GLU A 129 -10.15 2.59 2.54
C GLU A 129 -8.76 2.50 1.89
N CYS A 130 -8.30 1.30 1.55
CA CYS A 130 -7.05 1.13 0.82
C CYS A 130 -7.24 1.47 -0.65
N ALA A 131 -6.27 2.18 -1.22
CA ALA A 131 -6.26 2.54 -2.64
C ALA A 131 -6.13 1.33 -3.57
N GLY A 132 -5.70 0.18 -3.03
CA GLY A 132 -5.58 -1.07 -3.76
C GLY A 132 -4.68 -2.08 -3.05
N LEU A 133 -4.21 -3.05 -3.83
CA LEU A 133 -3.35 -4.12 -3.38
C LEU A 133 -2.11 -4.19 -4.26
N LEU A 134 -0.95 -4.39 -3.64
CA LEU A 134 0.29 -4.71 -4.33
C LEU A 134 0.55 -6.21 -4.26
N TYR A 135 0.71 -6.82 -5.41
CA TYR A 135 1.14 -8.21 -5.53
C TYR A 135 2.61 -8.24 -5.95
N ILE A 136 3.45 -8.85 -5.13
CA ILE A 136 4.89 -8.90 -5.36
C ILE A 136 5.29 -10.31 -5.74
N ASP A 137 5.85 -10.45 -6.93
CA ASP A 137 6.48 -11.69 -7.37
C ASP A 137 8.00 -11.60 -7.22
N MET A 138 8.52 -12.32 -6.23
CA MET A 138 9.96 -12.34 -5.95
C MET A 138 10.77 -13.13 -6.97
N ASN A 139 10.15 -14.02 -7.74
CA ASN A 139 10.85 -14.77 -8.78
C ASN A 139 11.09 -13.88 -10.01
N GLU A 140 10.10 -13.04 -10.33
CA GLU A 140 10.18 -12.10 -11.45
C GLU A 140 10.72 -10.72 -11.01
N ASN A 141 10.87 -10.47 -9.70
CA ASN A 141 11.19 -9.16 -9.12
C ASN A 141 10.26 -8.04 -9.62
N VAL A 142 8.97 -8.32 -9.61
CA VAL A 142 7.94 -7.40 -10.12
C VAL A 142 6.94 -7.06 -9.04
N VAL A 143 6.61 -5.77 -8.92
CA VAL A 143 5.50 -5.26 -8.12
C VAL A 143 4.35 -4.94 -9.06
N ARG A 144 3.20 -5.59 -8.85
CA ARG A 144 2.00 -5.34 -9.63
C ARG A 144 0.93 -4.70 -8.76
N ARG A 145 0.45 -3.54 -9.17
CA ARG A 145 -0.65 -2.85 -8.50
C ARG A 145 -1.98 -3.38 -9.03
N VAL A 146 -2.87 -3.75 -8.11
CA VAL A 146 -4.23 -4.18 -8.41
C VAL A 146 -5.18 -3.21 -7.71
N THR A 147 -6.01 -2.56 -8.51
CA THR A 147 -7.11 -1.72 -8.04
C THR A 147 -8.42 -2.33 -8.49
N MET A 148 -9.47 -2.14 -7.73
CA MET A 148 -10.81 -2.60 -8.08
C MET A 148 -11.69 -1.38 -8.26
N ASP A 149 -12.29 -1.30 -9.42
CA ASP A 149 -13.38 -0.38 -9.72
C ASP A 149 -14.62 -1.21 -10.03
N TRP A 150 -15.76 -0.78 -9.55
CA TRP A 150 -17.04 -1.42 -9.82
C TRP A 150 -18.06 -0.35 -10.13
N SER A 151 -18.72 -0.49 -11.26
CA SER A 151 -19.85 0.33 -11.67
C SER A 151 -21.11 -0.52 -11.62
N ASP A 152 -22.17 0.01 -11.04
CA ASP A 152 -23.51 -0.55 -11.18
C ASP A 152 -24.05 -0.21 -12.57
N GLU A 153 -23.43 -0.77 -13.61
CA GLU A 153 -24.10 -0.80 -14.92
C GLU A 153 -25.24 -1.80 -14.78
N GLU A 154 -26.48 -1.30 -14.73
CA GLU A 154 -27.65 -2.12 -14.87
C GLU A 154 -27.47 -2.99 -16.12
N TRP A 155 -27.41 -4.29 -15.92
CA TRP A 155 -27.59 -5.24 -16.98
C TRP A 155 -29.01 -5.05 -17.52
N VAL A 156 -29.17 -4.20 -18.50
CA VAL A 156 -30.36 -4.20 -19.35
C VAL A 156 -30.27 -5.48 -20.19
N GLY A 157 -30.87 -6.54 -19.67
CA GLY A 157 -31.02 -7.77 -20.40
C GLY A 157 -31.78 -7.46 -21.67
N ASN A 158 -31.10 -7.53 -22.81
CA ASN A 158 -31.77 -7.69 -24.08
C ASN A 158 -32.31 -9.12 -24.11
N ASP A 159 -33.53 -9.29 -23.58
CA ASP A 159 -34.35 -10.42 -23.90
C ASP A 159 -34.96 -10.16 -25.28
N GLU A 160 -34.31 -10.65 -26.33
CA GLU A 160 -34.92 -10.99 -27.63
C GLU A 160 -34.57 -12.41 -27.99
#